data_166a74f66d71b91f768164f7ced5d959
#
_entry.id   166a74f66d71b91f768164f7ced5d959
#
_cell.length_a   1.000
_cell.length_b   1.000
_cell.length_c   1.000
_cell.angle_alpha   90.00
_cell.angle_beta   90.00
_cell.angle_gamma   90.00
#
_symmetry.space_group_name_H-M   'P 1'
#
loop_
_entity.id
_entity.type
_entity.pdbx_description
1 polymer ?
#
loop_
_entity_poly.entity_id
_entity_poly.type
_entity_poly.pdbx_seq_one_letter_code
_entity_poly.pdbx_strand_id
1 'polypeptide(L)'
;YAIKLEKLSNDKDIKLFDKCFINFILSKLKKKENKLNEELELLKLAHQQCFNAHSNYNNQSEFYYNEIITKHYNKIKFEDDTNKKKLFDKSKPIFIVGLPRSGSTLIESLITQSSNNVNSFGELHAINMSIFDCIAADIYSKNFKLENFNLIINRTTFKNSLQERYGDLENKNFIDKSLENFLNIEIILEFFPNAKILHSFRNFNDAIISIYQKMMPDLSWSHSIEGIINYANNYKNIINYFKKKYPNNILDVNLEELSTNKETETKKIFNFCELNWNKEIFNFNKKNNLFTKTNSFLQVRDKIEKYNYGQYEPYYHLLP
;
A
#
# COMPACT_ATOMS: atom_id res chain seq x y z
N TYR A 1 19.44 26.56 11.09
CA TYR A 1 18.42 25.52 11.35
C TYR A 1 19.07 24.13 11.38
N ALA A 2 19.93 23.76 10.40
CA ALA A 2 20.65 22.48 10.36
C ALA A 2 21.49 22.23 11.62
N ILE A 3 22.31 23.18 12.05
CA ILE A 3 23.16 23.10 13.27
C ILE A 3 22.31 22.77 14.52
N LYS A 4 21.10 23.32 14.62
CA LYS A 4 20.20 23.02 15.75
C LYS A 4 19.70 21.58 15.69
N LEU A 5 19.38 21.07 14.52
CA LEU A 5 18.94 19.68 14.32
C LEU A 5 20.08 18.69 14.59
N GLU A 6 21.31 19.00 14.17
CA GLU A 6 22.50 18.19 14.47
C GLU A 6 22.77 18.09 15.98
N LYS A 7 22.62 19.19 16.73
CA LYS A 7 22.72 19.18 18.21
C LYS A 7 21.64 18.27 18.82
N LEU A 8 20.37 18.39 18.36
CA LEU A 8 19.26 17.55 18.85
C LEU A 8 19.43 16.08 18.51
N SER A 9 19.98 15.75 17.34
CA SER A 9 20.27 14.37 16.96
C SER A 9 21.25 13.68 17.91
N ASN A 10 22.22 14.43 18.43
CA ASN A 10 23.26 13.95 19.36
C ASN A 10 22.84 14.04 20.83
N ASP A 11 21.74 14.69 21.15
CA ASP A 11 21.24 14.85 22.52
C ASP A 11 20.73 13.50 23.06
N LYS A 12 21.22 13.11 24.26
CA LYS A 12 20.87 11.82 24.89
C LYS A 12 19.43 11.78 25.42
N ASP A 13 18.88 12.95 25.73
CA ASP A 13 17.52 13.06 26.30
C ASP A 13 16.42 12.99 25.25
N ILE A 14 16.75 13.09 23.98
CA ILE A 14 15.78 12.95 22.88
C ILE A 14 15.46 11.46 22.65
N LYS A 15 14.15 11.14 22.58
CA LYS A 15 13.68 9.79 22.31
C LYS A 15 14.16 9.28 20.94
N LEU A 16 14.43 7.99 20.86
CA LEU A 16 14.93 7.35 19.63
C LEU A 16 14.03 7.59 18.43
N PHE A 17 12.72 7.56 18.62
CA PHE A 17 11.73 7.83 17.58
C PHE A 17 11.82 9.28 17.05
N ASP A 18 12.02 10.27 17.93
CA ASP A 18 12.19 11.67 17.52
C ASP A 18 13.51 11.87 16.77
N LYS A 19 14.60 11.19 17.21
CA LYS A 19 15.89 11.20 16.52
C LYS A 19 15.79 10.68 15.09
N CYS A 20 14.98 9.67 14.84
CA CYS A 20 14.81 9.16 13.49
C CYS A 20 14.26 10.23 12.53
N PHE A 21 13.27 11.03 12.95
CA PHE A 21 12.76 12.13 12.13
C PHE A 21 13.75 13.28 11.96
N ILE A 22 14.52 13.60 13.02
CA ILE A 22 15.59 14.61 12.94
C ILE A 22 16.61 14.20 11.86
N ASN A 23 17.11 12.97 11.92
CA ASN A 23 18.09 12.46 10.96
C ASN A 23 17.49 12.33 9.54
N PHE A 24 16.21 11.97 9.44
CA PHE A 24 15.50 11.99 8.16
C PHE A 24 15.43 13.40 7.56
N ILE A 25 15.13 14.44 8.36
CA ILE A 25 15.13 15.82 7.89
C ILE A 25 16.53 16.26 7.47
N LEU A 26 17.56 15.92 8.28
CA LEU A 26 18.95 16.20 7.95
C LEU A 26 19.37 15.54 6.64
N SER A 27 18.96 14.29 6.39
CA SER A 27 19.22 13.61 5.11
C SER A 27 18.64 14.39 3.93
N LYS A 28 17.41 14.94 4.06
CA LYS A 28 16.79 15.77 3.01
C LYS A 28 17.52 17.10 2.77
N LEU A 29 18.13 17.68 3.81
CA LEU A 29 18.96 18.85 3.67
C LEU A 29 20.25 18.52 2.90
N LYS A 30 20.91 17.40 3.23
CA LYS A 30 22.11 16.93 2.53
C LYS A 30 21.83 16.60 1.06
N LYS A 31 20.65 16.02 0.76
CA LYS A 31 20.18 15.83 -0.61
C LYS A 31 20.10 17.15 -1.38
N LYS A 32 19.53 18.20 -0.79
CA LYS A 32 19.47 19.53 -1.41
C LYS A 32 20.85 20.17 -1.64
N GLU A 33 21.83 19.80 -0.82
CA GLU A 33 23.23 20.21 -0.95
C GLU A 33 24.01 19.35 -1.96
N ASN A 34 23.37 18.36 -2.61
CA ASN A 34 23.98 17.35 -3.48
C ASN A 34 25.10 16.52 -2.80
N LYS A 35 24.99 16.28 -1.50
CA LYS A 35 25.93 15.50 -0.69
C LYS A 35 25.41 14.08 -0.50
N LEU A 36 25.50 13.26 -1.54
CA LEU A 36 24.89 11.93 -1.60
C LEU A 36 25.32 11.02 -0.44
N ASN A 37 26.61 10.95 -0.13
CA ASN A 37 27.11 10.07 0.93
C ASN A 37 26.57 10.48 2.31
N GLU A 38 26.60 11.79 2.63
CA GLU A 38 26.04 12.29 3.89
C GLU A 38 24.51 12.08 3.97
N GLU A 39 23.79 12.24 2.84
CA GLU A 39 22.36 11.91 2.75
C GLU A 39 22.12 10.45 3.13
N LEU A 40 22.87 9.52 2.53
CA LEU A 40 22.66 8.09 2.69
C LEU A 40 23.01 7.61 4.11
N GLU A 41 24.09 8.12 4.71
CA GLU A 41 24.45 7.81 6.10
C GLU A 41 23.34 8.23 7.08
N LEU A 42 22.87 9.47 6.96
CA LEU A 42 21.78 9.99 7.80
C LEU A 42 20.46 9.22 7.57
N LEU A 43 20.17 8.87 6.32
CA LEU A 43 18.97 8.12 5.98
C LEU A 43 19.02 6.70 6.59
N LYS A 44 20.18 6.02 6.48
CA LYS A 44 20.40 4.70 7.11
C LYS A 44 20.23 4.77 8.63
N LEU A 45 20.83 5.78 9.26
CA LEU A 45 20.70 5.99 10.70
C LEU A 45 19.26 6.24 11.11
N ALA A 46 18.53 7.06 10.36
CA ALA A 46 17.12 7.35 10.60
C ALA A 46 16.27 6.06 10.54
N HIS A 47 16.47 5.23 9.53
CA HIS A 47 15.76 3.94 9.40
C HIS A 47 16.06 2.99 10.56
N GLN A 48 17.34 2.85 10.97
CA GLN A 48 17.71 2.01 12.11
C GLN A 48 17.06 2.50 13.41
N GLN A 49 17.06 3.80 13.65
CA GLN A 49 16.44 4.38 14.84
C GLN A 49 14.92 4.19 14.83
N CYS A 50 14.26 4.35 13.69
CA CYS A 50 12.84 4.14 13.54
C CYS A 50 12.47 2.68 13.84
N PHE A 51 13.16 1.73 13.23
CA PHE A 51 12.95 0.30 13.46
C PHE A 51 13.11 -0.09 14.93
N ASN A 52 14.23 0.38 15.55
CA ASN A 52 14.54 0.03 16.93
C ASN A 52 13.60 0.69 17.95
N ALA A 53 13.05 1.86 17.65
CA ALA A 53 12.09 2.54 18.52
C ALA A 53 10.80 1.73 18.72
N HIS A 54 10.45 0.87 17.76
CA HIS A 54 9.26 0.01 17.79
C HIS A 54 9.59 -1.46 17.51
N SER A 55 10.73 -1.94 18.00
CA SER A 55 11.27 -3.27 17.66
C SER A 55 10.29 -4.43 17.87
N ASN A 56 9.54 -4.43 18.99
CA ASN A 56 8.56 -5.50 19.26
C ASN A 56 7.46 -5.53 18.20
N TYR A 57 6.89 -4.38 17.86
CA TYR A 57 5.86 -4.27 16.83
C TYR A 57 6.43 -4.67 15.46
N ASN A 58 7.59 -4.17 15.11
CA ASN A 58 8.22 -4.45 13.83
C ASN A 58 8.55 -5.94 13.66
N ASN A 59 9.08 -6.59 14.69
CA ASN A 59 9.35 -8.04 14.67
C ASN A 59 8.06 -8.87 14.52
N GLN A 60 6.97 -8.48 15.19
CA GLN A 60 5.67 -9.15 15.03
C GLN A 60 5.09 -8.94 13.64
N SER A 61 5.21 -7.72 13.10
CA SER A 61 4.78 -7.39 11.75
C SER A 61 5.58 -8.19 10.69
N GLU A 62 6.89 -8.28 10.84
CA GLU A 62 7.73 -9.10 9.94
C GLU A 62 7.38 -10.58 10.03
N PHE A 63 7.12 -11.10 11.23
CA PHE A 63 6.65 -12.48 11.40
C PHE A 63 5.33 -12.71 10.66
N TYR A 64 4.35 -11.81 10.84
CA TYR A 64 3.06 -11.91 10.15
C TYR A 64 3.22 -11.91 8.62
N TYR A 65 4.01 -10.97 8.07
CA TYR A 65 4.22 -10.88 6.65
C TYR A 65 5.02 -12.05 6.08
N ASN A 66 6.11 -12.44 6.72
CA ASN A 66 7.02 -13.44 6.16
C ASN A 66 6.56 -14.89 6.42
N GLU A 67 5.94 -15.15 7.58
CA GLU A 67 5.62 -16.50 8.01
C GLU A 67 4.13 -16.84 7.87
N ILE A 68 3.24 -15.86 7.98
CA ILE A 68 1.81 -16.11 7.94
C ILE A 68 1.25 -15.85 6.54
N ILE A 69 1.06 -14.58 6.20
CA ILE A 69 0.24 -14.23 5.02
C ILE A 69 0.90 -14.63 3.70
N THR A 70 2.21 -14.40 3.52
CA THR A 70 2.92 -14.74 2.28
C THR A 70 3.05 -16.24 2.02
N LYS A 71 2.96 -17.09 3.05
CA LYS A 71 2.97 -18.54 2.91
C LYS A 71 1.59 -19.16 2.74
N HIS A 72 0.53 -18.42 3.05
CA HIS A 72 -0.84 -18.93 3.06
C HIS A 72 -1.81 -18.23 2.10
N TYR A 73 -1.41 -17.15 1.40
CA TYR A 73 -2.28 -16.38 0.52
C TYR A 73 -3.01 -17.20 -0.56
N ASN A 74 -2.45 -18.34 -0.95
CA ASN A 74 -3.02 -19.25 -1.97
C ASN A 74 -3.56 -20.56 -1.38
N LYS A 75 -3.65 -20.67 -0.05
CA LYS A 75 -4.11 -21.85 0.69
C LYS A 75 -5.25 -21.51 1.65
N ILE A 76 -5.96 -20.41 1.36
CA ILE A 76 -7.05 -19.92 2.20
C ILE A 76 -8.20 -20.91 2.18
N LYS A 77 -8.75 -21.21 3.36
CA LYS A 77 -9.97 -21.99 3.51
C LYS A 77 -11.06 -21.09 4.10
N PHE A 78 -12.27 -21.32 3.64
CA PHE A 78 -13.44 -20.63 4.17
C PHE A 78 -14.26 -21.64 4.96
N GLU A 79 -14.65 -21.27 6.19
CA GLU A 79 -15.62 -22.05 6.93
C GLU A 79 -16.98 -21.89 6.28
N ASP A 80 -17.58 -23.03 5.91
CA ASP A 80 -18.89 -23.07 5.30
C ASP A 80 -19.97 -22.67 6.30
N ASP A 81 -20.59 -21.52 6.09
CA ASP A 81 -21.95 -21.33 6.53
C ASP A 81 -22.86 -22.10 5.57
N THR A 82 -23.80 -22.87 6.08
CA THR A 82 -24.75 -23.72 5.32
C THR A 82 -25.59 -22.94 4.29
N ASN A 83 -25.51 -21.61 4.29
CA ASN A 83 -26.11 -20.72 3.31
C ASN A 83 -25.03 -20.08 2.42
N LYS A 84 -24.73 -20.70 1.28
CA LYS A 84 -23.84 -20.19 0.21
C LYS A 84 -24.37 -18.91 -0.49
N LYS A 85 -24.95 -17.97 0.25
CA LYS A 85 -25.33 -16.69 -0.33
C LYS A 85 -24.04 -15.90 -0.60
N LYS A 86 -23.79 -15.57 -1.86
CA LYS A 86 -22.69 -14.68 -2.25
C LYS A 86 -22.88 -13.37 -1.47
N LEU A 87 -21.93 -13.07 -0.60
CA LEU A 87 -21.95 -11.84 0.18
C LEU A 87 -21.55 -10.70 -0.77
N PHE A 88 -22.21 -9.55 -0.65
CA PHE A 88 -21.92 -8.34 -1.41
C PHE A 88 -21.85 -8.51 -2.94
N ASP A 89 -22.65 -9.43 -3.52
CA ASP A 89 -22.67 -9.74 -4.96
C ASP A 89 -23.17 -8.56 -5.83
N LYS A 90 -23.87 -7.60 -5.26
CA LYS A 90 -24.33 -6.39 -5.94
C LYS A 90 -23.37 -5.21 -5.83
N SER A 91 -22.35 -5.31 -5.00
CA SER A 91 -21.35 -4.26 -4.81
C SER A 91 -20.27 -4.38 -5.87
N LYS A 92 -19.80 -3.23 -6.36
CA LYS A 92 -18.71 -3.13 -7.35
C LYS A 92 -17.56 -2.29 -6.79
N PRO A 93 -16.84 -2.77 -5.77
CA PRO A 93 -15.71 -2.04 -5.22
C PRO A 93 -14.51 -2.04 -6.18
N ILE A 94 -13.71 -0.99 -6.08
CA ILE A 94 -12.44 -0.85 -6.76
C ILE A 94 -11.33 -0.92 -5.70
N PHE A 95 -10.48 -1.93 -5.80
CA PHE A 95 -9.29 -2.04 -4.95
C PHE A 95 -8.06 -1.58 -5.72
N ILE A 96 -7.30 -0.65 -5.15
CA ILE A 96 -6.02 -0.21 -5.71
C ILE A 96 -4.92 -0.87 -4.89
N VAL A 97 -4.15 -1.74 -5.53
CA VAL A 97 -3.10 -2.54 -4.90
C VAL A 97 -1.75 -2.28 -5.54
N GLY A 98 -0.67 -2.59 -4.84
CA GLY A 98 0.69 -2.42 -5.36
C GLY A 98 1.72 -2.13 -4.28
N LEU A 99 2.92 -1.75 -4.71
CA LEU A 99 3.92 -1.22 -3.79
C LEU A 99 3.62 0.25 -3.46
N PRO A 100 4.00 0.75 -2.28
CA PRO A 100 4.02 2.18 -2.03
C PRO A 100 4.80 2.93 -3.12
N ARG A 101 4.44 4.18 -3.37
CA ARG A 101 5.12 5.03 -4.36
C ARG A 101 4.96 4.62 -5.83
N SER A 102 3.95 3.81 -6.14
CA SER A 102 3.63 3.35 -7.49
C SER A 102 2.58 4.19 -8.24
N GLY A 103 2.14 5.33 -7.67
CA GLY A 103 1.14 6.19 -8.30
C GLY A 103 -0.31 5.91 -7.90
N SER A 104 -0.54 5.07 -6.91
CA SER A 104 -1.86 4.69 -6.41
C SER A 104 -2.74 5.88 -5.99
N THR A 105 -2.15 6.91 -5.37
CA THR A 105 -2.87 8.15 -5.00
C THR A 105 -3.33 8.94 -6.23
N LEU A 106 -2.57 8.92 -7.32
CA LEU A 106 -2.97 9.53 -8.58
C LEU A 106 -4.18 8.80 -9.17
N ILE A 107 -4.15 7.47 -9.21
CA ILE A 107 -5.27 6.63 -9.69
C ILE A 107 -6.54 6.90 -8.87
N GLU A 108 -6.44 6.87 -7.55
CA GLU A 108 -7.55 7.19 -6.64
C GLU A 108 -8.13 8.57 -6.92
N SER A 109 -7.26 9.59 -7.06
CA SER A 109 -7.68 10.96 -7.33
C SER A 109 -8.40 11.10 -8.67
N LEU A 110 -7.94 10.44 -9.72
CA LEU A 110 -8.56 10.45 -11.04
C LEU A 110 -9.98 9.86 -11.00
N ILE A 111 -10.16 8.74 -10.31
CA ILE A 111 -11.47 8.08 -10.21
C ILE A 111 -12.44 8.90 -9.36
N THR A 112 -12.02 9.38 -8.20
CA THR A 112 -12.87 10.16 -7.28
C THR A 112 -13.31 11.49 -7.86
N GLN A 113 -12.53 12.09 -8.76
CA GLN A 113 -12.91 13.33 -9.44
C GLN A 113 -13.99 13.15 -10.50
N SER A 114 -14.05 11.98 -11.12
CA SER A 114 -15.01 11.71 -12.22
C SER A 114 -16.42 11.41 -11.74
N SER A 115 -16.57 10.89 -10.53
CA SER A 115 -17.84 10.35 -10.04
C SER A 115 -18.16 10.85 -8.63
N ASN A 116 -19.28 11.50 -8.48
CA ASN A 116 -19.82 11.87 -7.16
C ASN A 116 -20.37 10.64 -6.40
N ASN A 117 -20.44 9.47 -7.07
CA ASN A 117 -21.10 8.27 -6.54
C ASN A 117 -20.12 7.20 -6.06
N VAL A 118 -18.81 7.44 -6.16
CA VAL A 118 -17.79 6.50 -5.68
C VAL A 118 -17.05 7.13 -4.51
N ASN A 119 -17.32 6.63 -3.31
CA ASN A 119 -16.63 7.06 -2.11
C ASN A 119 -15.27 6.37 -1.99
N SER A 120 -14.21 7.10 -1.62
CA SER A 120 -12.94 6.48 -1.27
C SER A 120 -12.79 6.35 0.24
N PHE A 121 -12.36 5.17 0.68
CA PHE A 121 -11.95 4.89 2.05
C PHE A 121 -10.44 5.12 2.26
N GLY A 122 -9.68 5.41 1.20
CA GLY A 122 -8.23 5.59 1.27
C GLY A 122 -7.53 4.30 1.73
N GLU A 123 -6.59 4.44 2.66
CA GLU A 123 -5.83 3.33 3.25
C GLU A 123 -6.48 2.91 4.59
N LEU A 124 -7.67 2.33 4.52
CA LEU A 124 -8.43 1.91 5.71
C LEU A 124 -7.93 0.57 6.29
N HIS A 125 -7.22 -0.24 5.50
CA HIS A 125 -6.71 -1.56 5.87
C HIS A 125 -7.80 -2.55 6.35
N ALA A 126 -9.06 -2.30 5.99
CA ALA A 126 -10.20 -3.04 6.53
C ALA A 126 -10.16 -4.53 6.21
N ILE A 127 -9.75 -4.91 4.99
CA ILE A 127 -9.62 -6.33 4.60
C ILE A 127 -8.60 -7.03 5.50
N ASN A 128 -7.40 -6.46 5.64
CA ASN A 128 -6.32 -7.05 6.43
C ASN A 128 -6.70 -7.15 7.91
N MET A 129 -7.31 -6.11 8.47
CA MET A 129 -7.81 -6.12 9.85
C MET A 129 -8.91 -7.16 10.07
N SER A 130 -9.81 -7.36 9.10
CA SER A 130 -10.87 -8.37 9.22
C SER A 130 -10.34 -9.80 9.10
N ILE A 131 -9.25 -10.01 8.34
CA ILE A 131 -8.53 -11.29 8.34
C ILE A 131 -7.94 -11.53 9.73
N PHE A 132 -7.28 -10.51 10.27
CA PHE A 132 -6.67 -10.60 11.59
C PHE A 132 -7.70 -10.94 12.68
N ASP A 133 -8.88 -10.35 12.64
CA ASP A 133 -9.98 -10.68 13.57
C ASP A 133 -10.40 -12.16 13.50
N CYS A 134 -10.30 -12.77 12.31
CA CYS A 134 -10.59 -14.20 12.14
C CYS A 134 -9.52 -15.11 12.75
N ILE A 135 -8.25 -14.72 12.74
CA ILE A 135 -7.10 -15.60 13.06
C ILE A 135 -6.38 -15.24 14.36
N ALA A 136 -6.68 -14.10 14.97
CA ALA A 136 -5.95 -13.61 16.13
C ALA A 136 -6.00 -14.60 17.30
N ALA A 137 -7.15 -15.22 17.56
CA ALA A 137 -7.31 -16.20 18.64
C ALA A 137 -6.37 -17.40 18.47
N ASP A 138 -6.18 -17.85 17.24
CA ASP A 138 -5.30 -18.97 16.93
C ASP A 138 -3.83 -18.58 17.07
N ILE A 139 -3.43 -17.45 16.49
CA ILE A 139 -2.03 -16.98 16.50
C ILE A 139 -1.54 -16.67 17.92
N TYR A 140 -2.39 -16.10 18.76
CA TYR A 140 -2.03 -15.78 20.15
C TYR A 140 -2.31 -16.92 21.14
N SER A 141 -2.75 -18.10 20.66
CA SER A 141 -2.94 -19.25 21.54
C SER A 141 -1.60 -19.76 22.08
N LYS A 142 -1.59 -20.26 23.33
CA LYS A 142 -0.39 -20.86 23.93
C LYS A 142 0.11 -22.09 23.17
N ASN A 143 -0.76 -22.71 22.38
CA ASN A 143 -0.47 -23.94 21.63
C ASN A 143 -0.19 -23.66 20.15
N PHE A 144 -0.02 -22.38 19.75
CA PHE A 144 0.24 -22.02 18.36
C PHE A 144 1.53 -22.70 17.88
N LYS A 145 1.41 -23.41 16.76
CA LYS A 145 2.52 -23.98 16.02
C LYS A 145 2.38 -23.62 14.54
N LEU A 146 3.34 -22.90 14.01
CA LEU A 146 3.32 -22.41 12.63
C LEU A 146 3.17 -23.55 11.60
N GLU A 147 3.76 -24.69 11.86
CA GLU A 147 3.69 -25.88 10.99
C GLU A 147 2.27 -26.44 10.81
N ASN A 148 1.39 -26.20 11.80
CA ASN A 148 -0.01 -26.65 11.80
C ASN A 148 -0.99 -25.52 11.47
N PHE A 149 -0.49 -24.31 11.21
CA PHE A 149 -1.35 -23.17 10.93
C PHE A 149 -2.02 -23.28 9.56
N ASN A 150 -3.32 -23.05 9.53
CA ASN A 150 -4.11 -22.88 8.32
C ASN A 150 -4.80 -21.53 8.36
N LEU A 151 -4.77 -20.81 7.24
CA LEU A 151 -5.51 -19.56 7.12
C LEU A 151 -6.98 -19.90 6.83
N ILE A 152 -7.79 -19.91 7.89
CA ILE A 152 -9.22 -20.21 7.84
C ILE A 152 -9.98 -18.91 8.08
N ILE A 153 -10.85 -18.54 7.15
CA ILE A 153 -11.69 -17.36 7.25
C ILE A 153 -13.12 -17.78 7.62
N ASN A 154 -13.54 -17.45 8.84
CA ASN A 154 -14.94 -17.55 9.23
C ASN A 154 -15.73 -16.44 8.55
N ARG A 155 -16.67 -16.81 7.67
CA ARG A 155 -17.41 -15.86 6.78
C ARG A 155 -18.22 -14.84 7.59
N THR A 156 -18.85 -15.28 8.68
CA THR A 156 -19.67 -14.39 9.52
C THR A 156 -18.80 -13.38 10.26
N THR A 157 -17.72 -13.84 10.87
CA THR A 157 -16.76 -12.96 11.57
C THR A 157 -16.16 -11.94 10.61
N PHE A 158 -15.71 -12.39 9.44
CA PHE A 158 -15.13 -11.51 8.44
C PHE A 158 -16.15 -10.48 7.92
N LYS A 159 -17.37 -10.90 7.60
CA LYS A 159 -18.45 -9.99 7.18
C LYS A 159 -18.74 -8.92 8.21
N ASN A 160 -18.93 -9.31 9.46
CA ASN A 160 -19.25 -8.39 10.55
C ASN A 160 -18.12 -7.37 10.74
N SER A 161 -16.89 -7.84 10.77
CA SER A 161 -15.68 -7.02 10.87
C SER A 161 -15.55 -6.01 9.71
N LEU A 162 -15.87 -6.42 8.47
CA LEU A 162 -15.89 -5.51 7.33
C LEU A 162 -16.98 -4.44 7.48
N GLN A 163 -18.18 -4.83 7.93
CA GLN A 163 -19.29 -3.89 8.11
C GLN A 163 -19.03 -2.87 9.23
N GLU A 164 -18.34 -3.27 10.29
CA GLU A 164 -17.90 -2.33 11.33
C GLU A 164 -16.96 -1.24 10.78
N ARG A 165 -16.09 -1.58 9.83
CA ARG A 165 -15.09 -0.67 9.27
C ARG A 165 -15.58 0.16 8.10
N TYR A 166 -16.29 -0.44 7.18
CA TYR A 166 -16.79 0.23 5.97
C TYR A 166 -18.23 0.75 6.12
N GLY A 167 -18.96 0.29 7.14
CA GLY A 167 -20.40 0.46 7.23
C GLY A 167 -21.16 -0.51 6.33
N ASP A 168 -22.42 -0.17 6.02
CA ASP A 168 -23.21 -0.98 5.10
C ASP A 168 -22.61 -0.95 3.69
N LEU A 169 -22.31 -2.13 3.14
CA LEU A 169 -21.65 -2.33 1.85
C LEU A 169 -22.61 -2.82 0.75
N GLU A 170 -23.86 -3.12 1.07
CA GLU A 170 -24.80 -3.64 0.07
C GLU A 170 -25.09 -2.60 -1.02
N ASN A 171 -24.97 -3.00 -2.28
CA ASN A 171 -25.17 -2.16 -3.46
C ASN A 171 -24.29 -0.89 -3.54
N LYS A 172 -23.12 -0.88 -2.88
CA LYS A 172 -22.23 0.30 -2.88
C LYS A 172 -21.04 0.10 -3.79
N ASN A 173 -20.67 1.21 -4.46
CA ASN A 173 -19.42 1.34 -5.16
C ASN A 173 -18.48 2.18 -4.30
N PHE A 174 -17.30 1.65 -4.03
CA PHE A 174 -16.30 2.35 -3.22
C PHE A 174 -14.89 2.04 -3.72
N ILE A 175 -13.93 2.85 -3.29
CA ILE A 175 -12.50 2.60 -3.50
C ILE A 175 -11.88 2.27 -2.16
N ASP A 176 -11.07 1.20 -2.13
CA ASP A 176 -10.09 0.94 -1.08
C ASP A 176 -8.70 0.93 -1.71
N LYS A 177 -7.82 1.76 -1.17
CA LYS A 177 -6.43 1.89 -1.62
C LYS A 177 -5.46 1.38 -0.58
N SER A 178 -5.81 0.35 0.17
CA SER A 178 -4.88 -0.36 1.04
C SER A 178 -4.00 -1.26 0.17
N LEU A 179 -2.78 -0.80 -0.07
CA LEU A 179 -1.90 -1.37 -1.11
C LEU A 179 -1.56 -2.83 -0.88
N GLU A 180 -1.46 -3.26 0.37
CA GLU A 180 -1.22 -4.64 0.78
C GLU A 180 -2.36 -5.61 0.44
N ASN A 181 -3.51 -5.12 0.00
CA ASN A 181 -4.61 -5.96 -0.46
C ASN A 181 -4.24 -6.86 -1.65
N PHE A 182 -3.06 -6.68 -2.27
CA PHE A 182 -2.52 -7.67 -3.21
C PHE A 182 -2.33 -9.05 -2.57
N LEU A 183 -2.13 -9.13 -1.25
CA LEU A 183 -2.05 -10.39 -0.48
C LEU A 183 -3.41 -11.08 -0.36
N ASN A 184 -4.50 -10.32 -0.45
CA ASN A 184 -5.84 -10.70 -0.03
C ASN A 184 -6.82 -10.85 -1.20
N ILE A 185 -6.34 -10.87 -2.45
CA ILE A 185 -7.18 -10.89 -3.67
C ILE A 185 -8.15 -12.07 -3.68
N GLU A 186 -7.73 -13.24 -3.20
CA GLU A 186 -8.61 -14.41 -3.07
C GLU A 186 -9.80 -14.11 -2.17
N ILE A 187 -9.56 -13.53 -1.00
CA ILE A 187 -10.60 -13.19 -0.03
C ILE A 187 -11.50 -12.08 -0.58
N ILE A 188 -10.90 -11.06 -1.20
CA ILE A 188 -11.66 -9.96 -1.80
C ILE A 188 -12.66 -10.50 -2.83
N LEU A 189 -12.22 -11.35 -3.75
CA LEU A 189 -13.07 -11.87 -4.82
C LEU A 189 -14.10 -12.90 -4.32
N GLU A 190 -13.83 -13.56 -3.20
CA GLU A 190 -14.81 -14.44 -2.56
C GLU A 190 -15.98 -13.63 -1.98
N PHE A 191 -15.72 -12.48 -1.35
CA PHE A 191 -16.75 -11.65 -0.73
C PHE A 191 -17.34 -10.61 -1.69
N PHE A 192 -16.56 -10.13 -2.66
CA PHE A 192 -16.95 -9.15 -3.67
C PHE A 192 -16.68 -9.70 -5.09
N PRO A 193 -17.55 -10.58 -5.61
CA PRO A 193 -17.29 -11.23 -6.91
C PRO A 193 -17.15 -10.26 -8.08
N ASN A 194 -17.75 -9.07 -7.97
CA ASN A 194 -17.70 -8.01 -8.99
C ASN A 194 -16.61 -6.94 -8.72
N ALA A 195 -15.70 -7.20 -7.77
CA ALA A 195 -14.61 -6.28 -7.50
C ALA A 195 -13.69 -6.12 -8.71
N LYS A 196 -13.24 -4.88 -8.93
CA LYS A 196 -12.18 -4.53 -9.89
C LYS A 196 -10.91 -4.20 -9.12
N ILE A 197 -9.80 -4.76 -9.56
CA ILE A 197 -8.49 -4.58 -8.91
C ILE A 197 -7.58 -3.84 -9.85
N LEU A 198 -7.15 -2.65 -9.47
CA LEU A 198 -6.17 -1.85 -10.19
C LEU A 198 -4.80 -2.10 -9.56
N HIS A 199 -3.96 -2.81 -10.28
CA HIS A 199 -2.60 -3.09 -9.87
C HIS A 199 -1.67 -1.94 -10.31
N SER A 200 -1.37 -1.05 -9.38
CA SER A 200 -0.49 0.10 -9.59
C SER A 200 0.97 -0.31 -9.45
N PHE A 201 1.78 -0.07 -10.49
CA PHE A 201 3.20 -0.39 -10.48
C PHE A 201 4.02 0.64 -11.27
N ARG A 202 5.34 0.59 -11.08
CA ARG A 202 6.34 1.40 -11.79
C ARG A 202 7.63 0.61 -11.96
N ASN A 203 8.65 1.25 -12.56
CA ASN A 203 9.99 0.66 -12.59
C ASN A 203 10.37 0.13 -11.21
N PHE A 204 10.83 -1.12 -11.16
CA PHE A 204 11.05 -1.85 -9.90
C PHE A 204 12.16 -1.23 -9.05
N ASN A 205 13.29 -0.86 -9.68
CA ASN A 205 14.40 -0.23 -8.99
C ASN A 205 14.02 1.15 -8.44
N ASP A 206 13.30 1.93 -9.24
CA ASP A 206 12.76 3.23 -8.83
C ASP A 206 11.79 3.10 -7.65
N ALA A 207 10.96 2.08 -7.64
CA ALA A 207 10.04 1.82 -6.53
C ALA A 207 10.83 1.56 -5.24
N ILE A 208 11.82 0.66 -5.25
CA ILE A 208 12.64 0.33 -4.09
C ILE A 208 13.32 1.57 -3.53
N ILE A 209 14.01 2.34 -4.37
CA ILE A 209 14.70 3.57 -3.94
C ILE A 209 13.70 4.62 -3.44
N SER A 210 12.58 4.79 -4.13
CA SER A 210 11.53 5.74 -3.71
C SER A 210 10.91 5.39 -2.35
N ILE A 211 10.76 4.11 -2.04
CA ILE A 211 10.32 3.62 -0.74
C ILE A 211 11.37 3.94 0.32
N TYR A 212 12.64 3.58 0.08
CA TYR A 212 13.72 3.83 1.03
C TYR A 212 13.92 5.32 1.32
N GLN A 213 13.80 6.17 0.31
CA GLN A 213 13.89 7.63 0.47
C GLN A 213 12.69 8.25 1.19
N LYS A 214 11.66 7.47 1.53
CA LYS A 214 10.48 7.95 2.29
C LYS A 214 10.43 7.20 3.62
N MET A 215 10.54 7.93 4.71
CA MET A 215 10.29 7.36 6.02
C MET A 215 8.82 6.95 6.13
N MET A 216 8.58 5.65 6.31
CA MET A 216 7.28 5.04 6.54
C MET A 216 7.32 4.24 7.84
N PRO A 217 7.12 4.87 9.00
CA PRO A 217 7.38 4.29 10.31
C PRO A 217 6.58 3.02 10.60
N ASP A 218 5.38 2.92 10.02
CA ASP A 218 4.44 1.82 10.27
C ASP A 218 4.72 0.57 9.39
N LEU A 219 5.68 0.66 8.45
CA LEU A 219 6.04 -0.44 7.56
C LEU A 219 7.39 -1.03 7.94
N SER A 220 7.38 -2.08 8.77
CA SER A 220 8.60 -2.73 9.31
C SER A 220 9.63 -3.07 8.24
N TRP A 221 9.20 -3.65 7.13
CA TRP A 221 10.02 -4.05 6.00
C TRP A 221 10.66 -2.88 5.22
N SER A 222 10.21 -1.63 5.45
CA SER A 222 10.68 -0.45 4.69
C SER A 222 11.97 0.16 5.25
N HIS A 223 12.50 -0.36 6.36
CA HIS A 223 13.62 0.26 7.07
C HIS A 223 15.00 -0.24 6.63
N SER A 224 15.08 -1.12 5.65
CA SER A 224 16.33 -1.52 5.00
C SER A 224 16.12 -1.79 3.51
N ILE A 225 17.16 -1.60 2.70
CA ILE A 225 17.10 -1.94 1.26
C ILE A 225 16.80 -3.43 1.08
N GLU A 226 17.43 -4.31 1.86
CA GLU A 226 17.20 -5.75 1.83
C GLU A 226 15.74 -6.10 2.18
N GLY A 227 15.20 -5.52 3.25
CA GLY A 227 13.80 -5.71 3.64
C GLY A 227 12.82 -5.29 2.54
N ILE A 228 13.07 -4.14 1.91
CA ILE A 228 12.27 -3.65 0.79
C ILE A 228 12.35 -4.61 -0.40
N ILE A 229 13.54 -5.10 -0.76
CA ILE A 229 13.73 -6.02 -1.86
C ILE A 229 13.02 -7.35 -1.59
N ASN A 230 13.15 -7.90 -0.39
CA ASN A 230 12.48 -9.14 0.01
C ASN A 230 10.96 -9.00 -0.08
N TYR A 231 10.41 -7.92 0.47
CA TYR A 231 8.98 -7.63 0.38
C TYR A 231 8.53 -7.46 -1.08
N ALA A 232 9.28 -6.70 -1.89
CA ALA A 232 8.96 -6.44 -3.28
C ALA A 232 9.05 -7.69 -4.16
N ASN A 233 9.95 -8.63 -3.88
CA ASN A 233 10.02 -9.92 -4.56
C ASN A 233 8.82 -10.81 -4.21
N ASN A 234 8.44 -10.87 -2.92
CA ASN A 234 7.23 -11.58 -2.50
C ASN A 234 5.98 -10.98 -3.16
N TYR A 235 5.84 -9.66 -3.14
CA TYR A 235 4.79 -8.96 -3.84
C TYR A 235 4.71 -9.34 -5.32
N LYS A 236 5.85 -9.33 -6.04
CA LYS A 236 5.90 -9.66 -7.48
C LYS A 236 5.42 -11.08 -7.76
N ASN A 237 5.82 -12.04 -6.92
CA ASN A 237 5.39 -13.43 -7.04
C ASN A 237 3.88 -13.57 -6.80
N ILE A 238 3.36 -12.95 -5.76
CA ILE A 238 1.96 -13.04 -5.35
C ILE A 238 1.03 -12.37 -6.38
N ILE A 239 1.38 -11.16 -6.80
CA ILE A 239 0.53 -10.45 -7.78
C ILE A 239 0.51 -11.19 -9.13
N ASN A 240 1.64 -11.76 -9.56
CA ASN A 240 1.69 -12.57 -10.78
C ASN A 240 0.88 -13.86 -10.69
N TYR A 241 0.83 -14.48 -9.51
CA TYR A 241 -0.06 -15.61 -9.27
C TYR A 241 -1.53 -15.21 -9.45
N PHE A 242 -1.97 -14.13 -8.82
CA PHE A 242 -3.35 -13.69 -8.91
C PHE A 242 -3.74 -13.17 -10.30
N LYS A 243 -2.84 -12.50 -11.01
CA LYS A 243 -3.06 -12.08 -12.40
C LYS A 243 -3.33 -13.26 -13.33
N LYS A 244 -2.65 -14.39 -13.11
CA LYS A 244 -2.91 -15.63 -13.87
C LYS A 244 -4.24 -16.26 -13.47
N LYS A 245 -4.59 -16.22 -12.19
CA LYS A 245 -5.82 -16.85 -11.67
C LYS A 245 -7.08 -16.03 -11.99
N TYR A 246 -6.98 -14.68 -11.95
CA TYR A 246 -8.11 -13.77 -12.12
C TYR A 246 -7.85 -12.69 -13.20
N PRO A 247 -7.58 -13.07 -14.45
CA PRO A 247 -7.16 -12.13 -15.50
C PRO A 247 -8.22 -11.07 -15.82
N ASN A 248 -9.51 -11.35 -15.59
CA ASN A 248 -10.60 -10.43 -15.86
C ASN A 248 -10.92 -9.45 -14.72
N ASN A 249 -10.33 -9.68 -13.53
CA ASN A 249 -10.58 -8.86 -12.36
C ASN A 249 -9.41 -7.91 -12.03
N ILE A 250 -8.24 -8.09 -12.68
CA ILE A 250 -7.03 -7.33 -12.38
C ILE A 250 -6.56 -6.59 -13.63
N LEU A 251 -6.43 -5.26 -13.53
CA LEU A 251 -5.86 -4.40 -14.57
C LEU A 251 -4.52 -3.84 -14.10
N ASP A 252 -3.48 -4.02 -14.90
CA ASP A 252 -2.17 -3.38 -14.71
C ASP A 252 -2.24 -1.90 -15.07
N VAL A 253 -1.75 -1.04 -14.17
CA VAL A 253 -1.65 0.40 -14.36
C VAL A 253 -0.20 0.82 -14.10
N ASN A 254 0.52 1.08 -15.17
CA ASN A 254 1.90 1.56 -15.12
C ASN A 254 1.95 3.07 -14.90
N LEU A 255 2.70 3.55 -13.89
CA LEU A 255 2.79 4.97 -13.55
C LEU A 255 3.45 5.79 -14.66
N GLU A 256 4.49 5.25 -15.29
CA GLU A 256 5.23 5.90 -16.38
C GLU A 256 4.31 6.14 -17.58
N GLU A 257 3.54 5.11 -17.98
CA GLU A 257 2.56 5.23 -19.07
C GLU A 257 1.41 6.16 -18.70
N LEU A 258 0.88 6.05 -17.47
CA LEU A 258 -0.19 6.93 -16.99
C LEU A 258 0.22 8.40 -17.00
N SER A 259 1.49 8.71 -16.70
CA SER A 259 2.00 10.07 -16.70
C SER A 259 2.28 10.61 -18.11
N THR A 260 2.62 9.74 -19.06
CA THR A 260 2.99 10.10 -20.43
C THR A 260 1.78 10.11 -21.36
N ASN A 261 0.95 9.06 -21.28
CA ASN A 261 -0.21 8.80 -22.14
C ASN A 261 -1.53 8.89 -21.35
N LYS A 262 -1.66 9.92 -20.52
CA LYS A 262 -2.69 10.06 -19.50
C LYS A 262 -4.13 9.85 -20.01
N GLU A 263 -4.47 10.33 -21.20
CA GLU A 263 -5.83 10.19 -21.74
C GLU A 263 -6.13 8.74 -22.12
N THR A 264 -5.19 8.06 -22.76
CA THR A 264 -5.33 6.66 -23.16
C THR A 264 -5.40 5.75 -21.95
N GLU A 265 -4.49 5.93 -21.00
CA GLU A 265 -4.41 5.07 -19.81
C GLU A 265 -5.60 5.28 -18.87
N THR A 266 -6.06 6.54 -18.71
CA THR A 266 -7.26 6.78 -17.91
C THR A 266 -8.51 6.20 -18.57
N LYS A 267 -8.66 6.25 -19.89
CA LYS A 267 -9.77 5.57 -20.60
C LYS A 267 -9.77 4.06 -20.35
N LYS A 268 -8.59 3.40 -20.35
CA LYS A 268 -8.48 1.96 -20.03
C LYS A 268 -8.96 1.69 -18.60
N ILE A 269 -8.51 2.48 -17.62
CA ILE A 269 -8.91 2.34 -16.21
C ILE A 269 -10.42 2.48 -16.07
N PHE A 270 -11.00 3.51 -16.68
CA PHE A 270 -12.43 3.80 -16.55
C PHE A 270 -13.31 2.75 -17.21
N ASN A 271 -12.93 2.28 -18.41
CA ASN A 271 -13.62 1.20 -19.09
C ASN A 271 -13.57 -0.10 -18.26
N PHE A 272 -12.40 -0.43 -17.69
CA PHE A 272 -12.26 -1.62 -16.85
C PHE A 272 -13.12 -1.56 -15.59
N CYS A 273 -13.20 -0.38 -14.96
CA CYS A 273 -14.00 -0.13 -13.76
C CYS A 273 -15.49 0.13 -14.06
N GLU A 274 -15.90 0.08 -15.31
CA GLU A 274 -17.28 0.38 -15.74
C GLU A 274 -17.75 1.79 -15.34
N LEU A 275 -16.82 2.76 -15.39
CA LEU A 275 -17.06 4.16 -15.04
C LEU A 275 -17.12 5.05 -16.29
N ASN A 276 -17.89 6.13 -16.19
CA ASN A 276 -17.96 7.14 -17.24
C ASN A 276 -16.72 8.02 -17.24
N TRP A 277 -15.99 8.02 -18.36
CA TRP A 277 -14.82 8.86 -18.54
C TRP A 277 -15.21 10.24 -19.13
N ASN A 278 -14.59 11.31 -18.61
CA ASN A 278 -14.64 12.65 -19.22
C ASN A 278 -13.31 13.39 -18.97
N LYS A 279 -13.03 14.43 -19.75
CA LYS A 279 -11.78 15.20 -19.62
C LYS A 279 -11.64 16.02 -18.34
N GLU A 280 -12.71 16.24 -17.62
CA GLU A 280 -12.71 17.02 -16.39
C GLU A 280 -11.96 16.34 -15.23
N ILE A 281 -11.70 15.02 -15.36
CA ILE A 281 -10.88 14.26 -14.39
C ILE A 281 -9.48 14.83 -14.22
N PHE A 282 -8.98 15.61 -15.17
CA PHE A 282 -7.67 16.25 -15.11
C PHE A 282 -7.68 17.64 -14.45
N ASN A 283 -8.85 18.14 -14.05
CA ASN A 283 -9.01 19.45 -13.41
C ASN A 283 -8.96 19.33 -11.89
N PHE A 284 -7.79 19.02 -11.32
CA PHE A 284 -7.57 18.81 -9.88
C PHE A 284 -7.97 20.00 -9.00
N ASN A 285 -8.08 21.21 -9.56
CA ASN A 285 -8.36 22.45 -8.81
C ASN A 285 -9.83 22.67 -8.48
N LYS A 286 -10.79 21.90 -9.01
CA LYS A 286 -12.22 22.18 -8.89
C LYS A 286 -12.93 21.52 -7.71
N LYS A 287 -12.35 20.51 -7.07
CA LYS A 287 -12.99 19.81 -5.94
C LYS A 287 -12.05 19.76 -4.72
N ASN A 288 -12.33 20.64 -3.76
CA ASN A 288 -11.58 20.78 -2.49
C ASN A 288 -11.77 19.63 -1.48
N ASN A 289 -12.37 18.49 -1.87
CA ASN A 289 -12.80 17.45 -0.91
C ASN A 289 -11.94 16.19 -0.90
N LEU A 290 -10.71 16.23 -1.45
CA LEU A 290 -9.79 15.10 -1.34
C LEU A 290 -9.09 15.11 0.01
N PHE A 291 -9.72 14.53 1.02
CA PHE A 291 -9.09 14.17 2.30
C PHE A 291 -8.28 12.87 2.14
N THR A 292 -7.21 12.90 1.38
CA THR A 292 -6.26 11.78 1.38
C THR A 292 -5.15 12.07 2.38
N LYS A 293 -5.07 11.26 3.43
CA LYS A 293 -4.03 11.35 4.48
C LYS A 293 -2.67 10.79 4.03
N THR A 294 -2.44 10.62 2.73
CA THR A 294 -1.23 9.94 2.25
C THR A 294 -0.08 10.90 2.01
N ASN A 295 1.15 10.41 2.22
CA ASN A 295 2.40 11.15 1.98
C ASN A 295 2.59 11.64 0.53
N SER A 296 1.79 11.13 -0.42
CA SER A 296 1.83 11.48 -1.85
C SER A 296 0.83 12.58 -2.24
N PHE A 297 -0.01 13.03 -1.32
CA PHE A 297 -1.09 13.99 -1.57
C PHE A 297 -0.61 15.32 -2.18
N LEU A 298 0.51 15.84 -1.68
CA LEU A 298 1.06 17.11 -2.17
C LEU A 298 1.54 17.04 -3.63
N GLN A 299 1.87 15.84 -4.12
CA GLN A 299 2.36 15.63 -5.49
C GLN A 299 1.25 15.60 -6.55
N VAL A 300 -0.01 15.43 -6.13
CA VAL A 300 -1.16 15.27 -7.04
C VAL A 300 -2.03 16.53 -7.13
N ARG A 301 -1.75 17.57 -6.34
CA ARG A 301 -2.62 18.75 -6.19
C ARG A 301 -2.83 19.59 -7.44
N ASP A 302 -1.82 19.75 -8.29
CA ASP A 302 -1.85 20.76 -9.33
C ASP A 302 -2.00 20.21 -10.75
N LYS A 303 -1.33 19.11 -11.06
CA LYS A 303 -1.37 18.44 -12.38
C LYS A 303 -0.67 17.08 -12.32
N ILE A 304 -0.96 16.22 -13.31
CA ILE A 304 -0.17 15.03 -13.54
C ILE A 304 1.19 15.48 -14.10
N GLU A 305 2.23 15.38 -13.29
CA GLU A 305 3.59 15.66 -13.72
C GLU A 305 4.11 14.53 -14.61
N LYS A 306 4.97 14.87 -15.57
CA LYS A 306 5.68 13.86 -16.35
C LYS A 306 6.60 13.08 -15.43
N TYR A 307 6.66 11.77 -15.65
CA TYR A 307 7.59 10.91 -14.96
C TYR A 307 9.04 11.38 -15.18
N ASN A 308 9.79 11.55 -14.12
CA ASN A 308 11.19 11.93 -14.21
C ASN A 308 12.06 10.67 -14.28
N TYR A 309 12.34 10.24 -15.51
CA TYR A 309 13.25 9.12 -15.77
C TYR A 309 14.67 9.50 -15.29
N GLY A 310 15.36 8.52 -14.68
CA GLY A 310 16.72 8.73 -14.17
C GLY A 310 16.81 9.39 -12.80
N GLN A 311 15.71 9.85 -12.21
CA GLN A 311 15.69 10.51 -10.90
C GLN A 311 16.36 9.66 -9.80
N TYR A 312 16.30 8.34 -9.90
CA TYR A 312 16.80 7.42 -8.88
C TYR A 312 18.11 6.71 -9.28
N GLU A 313 18.59 6.90 -10.51
CA GLU A 313 19.84 6.29 -11.00
C GLU A 313 21.06 6.52 -10.09
N PRO A 314 21.26 7.72 -9.50
CA PRO A 314 22.38 7.94 -8.58
C PRO A 314 22.39 7.00 -7.36
N TYR A 315 21.26 6.37 -7.04
CA TYR A 315 21.08 5.48 -5.89
C TYR A 315 21.09 3.99 -6.25
N TYR A 316 21.19 3.64 -7.54
CA TYR A 316 21.12 2.25 -7.98
C TYR A 316 22.29 1.38 -7.49
N HIS A 317 23.40 2.01 -7.10
CA HIS A 317 24.51 1.30 -6.45
C HIS A 317 24.15 0.70 -5.07
N LEU A 318 23.00 1.09 -4.49
CA LEU A 318 22.46 0.47 -3.25
C LEU A 318 21.74 -0.85 -3.51
N LEU A 319 21.41 -1.14 -4.76
CA LEU A 319 20.72 -2.35 -5.18
C LEU A 319 21.75 -3.44 -5.49
N PRO A 320 21.43 -4.74 -5.24
CA PRO A 320 22.33 -5.85 -5.53
C PRO A 320 22.59 -6.05 -7.02
#